data_142dfcb5400be63de40acd94a478c9ad
#
_entry.id   142dfcb5400be63de40acd94a478c9ad
#
_cell.length_a   1.000
_cell.length_b   1.000
_cell.length_c   1.000
_cell.angle_alpha   90.00
_cell.angle_beta   90.00
_cell.angle_gamma   90.00
#
_symmetry.space_group_name_H-M   'P 1'
#
loop_
_entity.id
_entity.type
_entity.pdbx_description
1 polymer ?
#
loop_
_entity_poly.entity_id
_entity_poly.type
_entity_poly.pdbx_seq_one_letter_code
_entity_poly.pdbx_strand_id
1 'polypeptide(L)'
;MQTFFLDTETTGLHPPHDKLVEVAIIDEAGDVVLDTLVNPERPIGFATQIHGISDQMVGNAPTLENLWPQIFEIIENNHVIIYNAQFDTKFFPDALNAAARISCAMLEFAPIFGQMHPSYGDYTWQKLTTAAQFIGYDWIGDPHRALADTRATRALWIWMKRMNHNDDT
;
A
#
# COMPACT_ATOMS: atom_id res chain seq x y z
N MET A 1 7.84 -18.49 4.86
CA MET A 1 7.49 -17.24 4.13
C MET A 1 6.18 -16.74 4.73
N GLN A 2 6.21 -15.58 5.35
CA GLN A 2 5.04 -14.90 5.88
C GLN A 2 4.44 -13.97 4.83
N THR A 3 3.21 -13.50 5.05
CA THR A 3 2.54 -12.53 4.18
C THR A 3 2.35 -11.22 4.95
N PHE A 4 2.77 -10.12 4.34
CA PHE A 4 2.59 -8.78 4.87
C PHE A 4 1.85 -7.90 3.86
N PHE A 5 1.12 -6.93 4.36
CA PHE A 5 0.48 -5.89 3.57
C PHE A 5 1.17 -4.57 3.88
N LEU A 6 1.47 -3.80 2.85
CA LEU A 6 2.20 -2.54 2.97
C LEU A 6 1.47 -1.45 2.18
N ASP A 7 1.43 -0.26 2.73
CA ASP A 7 0.96 0.95 2.06
C ASP A 7 1.78 2.16 2.51
N THR A 8 1.78 3.23 1.69
CA THR A 8 2.58 4.43 1.94
C THR A 8 1.82 5.70 1.57
N GLU A 9 2.09 6.78 2.32
CA GLU A 9 1.76 8.14 1.91
C GLU A 9 3.03 8.89 1.52
N THR A 10 2.90 9.82 0.57
CA THR A 10 4.06 10.47 -0.08
C THR A 10 3.85 11.97 -0.26
N THR A 11 4.94 12.72 -0.47
CA THR A 11 4.87 14.15 -0.82
C THR A 11 4.38 14.39 -2.25
N GLY A 12 4.31 13.35 -3.09
CA GLY A 12 3.90 13.42 -4.50
C GLY A 12 4.16 12.12 -5.24
N LEU A 13 4.22 12.16 -6.58
CA LEU A 13 4.13 10.97 -7.42
C LEU A 13 5.47 10.53 -8.05
N HIS A 14 6.53 11.31 -7.90
CA HIS A 14 7.75 11.17 -8.70
C HIS A 14 9.02 11.06 -7.85
N PRO A 15 9.39 9.85 -7.32
CA PRO A 15 10.69 9.68 -6.69
C PRO A 15 11.83 9.84 -7.74
N PRO A 16 13.00 10.30 -7.34
CA PRO A 16 13.44 10.62 -5.97
C PRO A 16 13.08 12.04 -5.51
N HIS A 17 12.37 12.83 -6.34
CA HIS A 17 11.94 14.17 -5.95
C HIS A 17 10.92 14.12 -4.82
N ASP A 18 9.94 13.22 -4.94
CA ASP A 18 8.96 12.99 -3.90
C ASP A 18 9.42 11.89 -2.94
N LYS A 19 8.97 11.97 -1.69
CA LYS A 19 9.45 11.16 -0.58
C LYS A 19 8.29 10.58 0.22
N LEU A 20 8.56 9.53 0.98
CA LEU A 20 7.61 8.97 1.93
C LEU A 20 7.32 9.93 3.08
N VAL A 21 6.08 9.97 3.55
CA VAL A 21 5.64 10.68 4.75
C VAL A 21 4.96 9.78 5.78
N GLU A 22 4.49 8.61 5.36
CA GLU A 22 3.94 7.59 6.23
C GLU A 22 4.19 6.21 5.61
N VAL A 23 4.40 5.20 6.44
CA VAL A 23 4.44 3.79 6.03
C VAL A 23 3.74 2.93 7.08
N ALA A 24 2.91 2.00 6.61
CA ALA A 24 2.27 1.00 7.44
C ALA A 24 2.48 -0.41 6.89
N ILE A 25 2.72 -1.36 7.80
CA ILE A 25 2.84 -2.78 7.49
C ILE A 25 2.02 -3.55 8.51
N ILE A 26 1.13 -4.41 8.04
CA ILE A 26 0.40 -5.37 8.86
C ILE A 26 0.67 -6.79 8.38
N ASP A 27 0.52 -7.75 9.27
CA ASP A 27 0.64 -9.16 8.91
C ASP A 27 -0.67 -9.77 8.36
N GLU A 28 -0.65 -11.04 8.04
CA GLU A 28 -1.81 -11.77 7.51
C GLU A 28 -2.96 -11.87 8.54
N ALA A 29 -2.69 -11.86 9.85
CA ALA A 29 -3.71 -11.82 10.90
C ALA A 29 -4.37 -10.42 11.00
N GLY A 30 -3.69 -9.37 10.55
CA GLY A 30 -4.09 -7.98 10.61
C GLY A 30 -3.47 -7.23 11.80
N ASP A 31 -2.50 -7.86 12.46
CA ASP A 31 -1.73 -7.22 13.52
C ASP A 31 -0.75 -6.21 12.93
N VAL A 32 -0.65 -5.04 13.58
CA VAL A 32 0.23 -3.96 13.13
C VAL A 32 1.68 -4.31 13.45
N VAL A 33 2.51 -4.44 12.42
CA VAL A 33 3.94 -4.71 12.55
C VAL A 33 4.76 -3.41 12.51
N LEU A 34 4.34 -2.47 11.67
CA LEU A 34 4.90 -1.13 11.58
C LEU A 34 3.77 -0.15 11.22
N ASP A 35 3.72 0.98 11.91
CA ASP A 35 2.86 2.12 11.59
C ASP A 35 3.55 3.38 12.07
N THR A 36 4.08 4.19 11.14
CA THR A 36 4.89 5.34 11.49
C THR A 36 4.87 6.42 10.43
N LEU A 37 4.93 7.67 10.91
CA LEU A 37 5.27 8.80 10.05
C LEU A 37 6.75 8.73 9.64
N VAL A 38 7.04 9.30 8.49
CA VAL A 38 8.40 9.38 7.93
C VAL A 38 8.73 10.85 7.68
N ASN A 39 9.90 11.30 8.13
CA ASN A 39 10.38 12.64 7.81
C ASN A 39 10.92 12.67 6.38
N PRO A 40 10.27 13.39 5.45
CA PRO A 40 10.69 13.45 4.06
C PRO A 40 11.91 14.37 3.85
N GLU A 41 12.37 15.08 4.89
CA GLU A 41 13.45 16.09 4.86
C GLU A 41 13.20 17.22 3.83
N ARG A 42 11.92 17.47 3.56
CA ARG A 42 11.42 18.49 2.63
C ARG A 42 9.97 18.84 2.94
N PRO A 43 9.45 19.98 2.47
CA PRO A 43 8.03 20.30 2.61
C PRO A 43 7.13 19.29 1.88
N ILE A 44 6.03 18.90 2.53
CA ILE A 44 5.03 17.96 1.96
C ILE A 44 4.21 18.66 0.86
N GLY A 45 3.88 19.91 1.08
CA GLY A 45 3.16 20.71 0.08
C GLY A 45 1.71 20.28 -0.10
N PHE A 46 1.27 20.18 -1.37
CA PHE A 46 -0.14 19.92 -1.71
C PHE A 46 -0.65 18.55 -1.22
N ALA A 47 0.22 17.56 -1.10
CA ALA A 47 -0.16 16.21 -0.67
C ALA A 47 -0.80 16.19 0.73
N THR A 48 -0.50 17.17 1.60
CA THR A 48 -1.19 17.37 2.89
C THR A 48 -2.71 17.44 2.75
N GLN A 49 -3.23 17.96 1.64
CA GLN A 49 -4.68 18.04 1.40
C GLN A 49 -5.32 16.68 1.08
N ILE A 50 -4.50 15.68 0.74
CA ILE A 50 -4.96 14.32 0.42
C ILE A 50 -4.98 13.46 1.69
N HIS A 51 -3.83 13.33 2.36
CA HIS A 51 -3.65 12.42 3.50
C HIS A 51 -3.68 13.10 4.88
N GLY A 52 -3.77 14.45 4.93
CA GLY A 52 -3.86 15.21 6.17
C GLY A 52 -2.56 15.31 6.98
N ILE A 53 -1.45 14.71 6.54
CA ILE A 53 -0.17 14.75 7.23
C ILE A 53 0.51 16.09 6.92
N SER A 54 0.86 16.85 7.97
CA SER A 54 1.52 18.15 7.86
C SER A 54 3.02 18.07 8.13
N ASP A 55 3.77 19.10 7.69
CA ASP A 55 5.20 19.23 7.97
C ASP A 55 5.50 19.16 9.48
N GLN A 56 4.62 19.74 10.30
CA GLN A 56 4.77 19.70 11.76
C GLN A 56 4.70 18.27 12.32
N MET A 57 3.83 17.43 11.76
CA MET A 57 3.65 16.04 12.22
C MET A 57 4.88 15.19 11.94
N VAL A 58 5.55 15.40 10.81
CA VAL A 58 6.71 14.61 10.38
C VAL A 58 8.05 15.16 10.88
N GLY A 59 8.08 16.37 11.43
CA GLY A 59 9.33 17.07 11.79
C GLY A 59 10.27 16.30 12.72
N ASN A 60 9.72 15.49 13.65
CA ASN A 60 10.48 14.66 14.57
C ASN A 60 10.39 13.15 14.23
N ALA A 61 9.77 12.80 13.10
CA ALA A 61 9.70 11.41 12.66
C ALA A 61 11.06 10.92 12.15
N PRO A 62 11.33 9.61 12.18
CA PRO A 62 12.52 9.04 11.56
C PRO A 62 12.51 9.25 10.04
N THR A 63 13.67 9.34 9.43
CA THR A 63 13.80 9.32 7.96
C THR A 63 13.61 7.89 7.44
N LEU A 64 13.36 7.73 6.13
CA LEU A 64 13.32 6.40 5.51
C LEU A 64 14.64 5.63 5.72
N GLU A 65 15.77 6.31 5.66
CA GLU A 65 17.09 5.69 5.88
C GLU A 65 17.20 5.08 7.29
N ASN A 66 16.65 5.76 8.31
CA ASN A 66 16.61 5.24 9.68
C ASN A 66 15.66 4.05 9.84
N LEU A 67 14.54 4.03 9.09
CA LEU A 67 13.53 2.98 9.16
C LEU A 67 13.88 1.77 8.29
N TRP A 68 14.71 1.95 7.27
CA TRP A 68 14.97 0.92 6.28
C TRP A 68 15.45 -0.41 6.86
N PRO A 69 16.37 -0.47 7.85
CA PRO A 69 16.77 -1.73 8.44
C PRO A 69 15.60 -2.53 9.03
N GLN A 70 14.66 -1.86 9.71
CA GLN A 70 13.46 -2.50 10.27
C GLN A 70 12.52 -2.98 9.17
N ILE A 71 12.27 -2.14 8.15
CA ILE A 71 11.43 -2.50 7.01
C ILE A 71 12.05 -3.70 6.29
N PHE A 72 13.35 -3.70 6.06
CA PHE A 72 14.09 -4.79 5.42
C PHE A 72 13.89 -6.12 6.15
N GLU A 73 14.06 -6.16 7.48
CA GLU A 73 13.84 -7.37 8.28
C GLU A 73 12.41 -7.94 8.14
N ILE A 74 11.40 -7.06 8.02
CA ILE A 74 10.00 -7.47 7.86
C ILE A 74 9.78 -8.09 6.49
N ILE A 75 10.33 -7.48 5.42
CA ILE A 75 10.02 -7.89 4.05
C ILE A 75 10.95 -8.98 3.53
N GLU A 76 12.16 -9.13 4.10
CA GLU A 76 13.18 -10.06 3.59
C GLU A 76 12.64 -11.50 3.54
N ASN A 77 12.74 -12.13 2.36
CA ASN A 77 12.27 -13.49 2.10
C ASN A 77 10.77 -13.72 2.37
N ASN A 78 9.97 -12.65 2.46
CA ASN A 78 8.54 -12.70 2.70
C ASN A 78 7.72 -12.25 1.48
N HIS A 79 6.42 -12.53 1.50
CA HIS A 79 5.47 -12.08 0.49
C HIS A 79 4.88 -10.72 0.92
N VAL A 80 5.07 -9.69 0.10
CA VAL A 80 4.53 -8.35 0.34
C VAL A 80 3.41 -8.05 -0.65
N ILE A 81 2.26 -7.66 -0.12
CA ILE A 81 1.08 -7.29 -0.90
C ILE A 81 0.85 -5.80 -0.75
N ILE A 82 0.74 -5.10 -1.87
CA ILE A 82 0.57 -3.66 -1.95
C ILE A 82 -0.60 -3.38 -2.89
N TYR A 83 -1.42 -2.36 -2.59
CA TYR A 83 -2.55 -2.07 -3.48
C TYR A 83 -2.08 -1.69 -4.89
N ASN A 84 -1.22 -0.68 -5.01
CA ASN A 84 -0.59 -0.28 -6.27
C ASN A 84 0.92 -0.46 -6.20
N ALA A 85 1.38 -1.71 -6.25
CA ALA A 85 2.78 -2.05 -6.03
C ALA A 85 3.75 -1.28 -6.95
N GLN A 86 3.36 -1.00 -8.19
CA GLN A 86 4.18 -0.24 -9.13
C GLN A 86 4.44 1.20 -8.67
N PHE A 87 3.55 1.76 -7.87
CA PHE A 87 3.72 3.09 -7.30
C PHE A 87 4.61 3.05 -6.06
N ASP A 88 4.21 2.30 -5.04
CA ASP A 88 4.84 2.33 -3.70
C ASP A 88 6.28 1.82 -3.73
N THR A 89 6.56 0.76 -4.47
CA THR A 89 7.90 0.16 -4.51
C THR A 89 8.99 1.13 -4.96
N LYS A 90 8.66 2.12 -5.79
CA LYS A 90 9.62 3.11 -6.32
C LYS A 90 10.19 4.05 -5.24
N PHE A 91 9.53 4.15 -4.10
CA PHE A 91 9.97 5.01 -2.99
C PHE A 91 10.95 4.31 -2.04
N PHE A 92 11.13 3.00 -2.19
CA PHE A 92 12.03 2.22 -1.34
C PHE A 92 13.34 1.89 -2.05
N PRO A 93 14.43 1.68 -1.30
CA PRO A 93 15.67 1.16 -1.85
C PRO A 93 15.42 -0.14 -2.63
N ASP A 94 16.07 -0.26 -3.79
CA ASP A 94 16.01 -1.43 -4.66
C ASP A 94 14.58 -1.94 -4.96
N ALA A 95 13.58 -1.04 -4.88
CA ALA A 95 12.17 -1.34 -5.12
C ALA A 95 11.66 -2.56 -4.33
N LEU A 96 12.10 -2.73 -3.07
CA LEU A 96 11.76 -3.86 -2.18
C LEU A 96 12.24 -5.23 -2.68
N ASN A 97 13.31 -5.33 -3.45
CA ASN A 97 13.82 -6.59 -4.01
C ASN A 97 14.25 -7.63 -2.95
N ALA A 98 14.33 -7.27 -1.67
CA ALA A 98 14.53 -8.21 -0.58
C ALA A 98 13.32 -9.14 -0.35
N ALA A 99 12.12 -8.72 -0.75
CA ALA A 99 10.93 -9.55 -0.66
C ALA A 99 11.03 -10.76 -1.61
N ALA A 100 10.62 -11.93 -1.13
CA ALA A 100 10.57 -13.13 -1.97
C ALA A 100 9.52 -12.99 -3.08
N ARG A 101 8.45 -12.23 -2.81
CA ARG A 101 7.37 -11.94 -3.75
C ARG A 101 6.73 -10.60 -3.43
N ILE A 102 6.39 -9.85 -4.48
CA ILE A 102 5.52 -8.66 -4.38
C ILE A 102 4.28 -8.92 -5.25
N SER A 103 3.09 -8.72 -4.67
CA SER A 103 1.82 -8.78 -5.41
C SER A 103 1.12 -7.42 -5.41
N CYS A 104 0.52 -7.09 -6.54
CA CYS A 104 -0.29 -5.88 -6.71
C CYS A 104 -1.78 -6.23 -6.63
N ALA A 105 -2.43 -5.86 -5.53
CA ALA A 105 -3.83 -6.18 -5.31
C ALA A 105 -4.76 -5.50 -6.34
N MET A 106 -4.41 -4.31 -6.80
CA MET A 106 -5.14 -3.57 -7.84
C MET A 106 -5.18 -4.34 -9.16
N LEU A 107 -4.05 -4.90 -9.58
CA LEU A 107 -3.96 -5.67 -10.82
C LEU A 107 -4.71 -7.00 -10.73
N GLU A 108 -4.64 -7.68 -9.58
CA GLU A 108 -5.40 -8.92 -9.36
C GLU A 108 -6.92 -8.67 -9.24
N PHE A 109 -7.33 -7.50 -8.75
CA PHE A 109 -8.74 -7.12 -8.64
C PHE A 109 -9.36 -6.67 -9.97
N ALA A 110 -8.59 -6.04 -10.85
CA ALA A 110 -9.11 -5.45 -12.10
C ALA A 110 -9.95 -6.42 -12.96
N PRO A 111 -9.52 -7.67 -13.24
CA PRO A 111 -10.33 -8.64 -13.98
C PRO A 111 -11.58 -9.10 -13.22
N ILE A 112 -11.54 -9.14 -11.88
CA ILE A 112 -12.69 -9.51 -11.05
C ILE A 112 -13.76 -8.41 -11.11
N PHE A 113 -13.34 -7.13 -11.08
CA PHE A 113 -14.25 -6.00 -11.26
C PHE A 113 -14.87 -5.96 -12.66
N GLY A 114 -14.13 -6.44 -13.67
CA GLY A 114 -14.62 -6.74 -15.02
C GLY A 114 -14.84 -5.54 -15.92
N GLN A 115 -14.41 -4.34 -15.55
CA GLN A 115 -14.54 -3.15 -16.41
C GLN A 115 -13.42 -3.11 -17.45
N MET A 116 -13.78 -3.34 -18.72
CA MET A 116 -12.82 -3.26 -19.83
C MET A 116 -12.39 -1.82 -20.12
N HIS A 117 -11.11 -1.62 -20.41
CA HIS A 117 -10.62 -0.33 -20.90
C HIS A 117 -11.02 -0.13 -22.36
N PRO A 118 -11.63 1.02 -22.72
CA PRO A 118 -12.21 1.22 -24.07
C PRO A 118 -11.19 1.15 -25.23
N SER A 119 -9.89 1.34 -24.94
CA SER A 119 -8.87 1.47 -26.00
C SER A 119 -7.75 0.43 -25.96
N TYR A 120 -7.55 -0.30 -24.84
CA TYR A 120 -6.36 -1.14 -24.66
C TYR A 120 -6.64 -2.65 -24.63
N GLY A 121 -7.93 -3.07 -24.68
CA GLY A 121 -8.27 -4.49 -24.63
C GLY A 121 -7.91 -5.21 -23.32
N ASP A 122 -7.71 -4.46 -22.26
CA ASP A 122 -7.37 -4.92 -20.92
C ASP A 122 -8.36 -4.31 -19.90
N TYR A 123 -8.29 -4.75 -18.64
CA TYR A 123 -9.15 -4.26 -17.58
C TYR A 123 -8.70 -2.91 -17.03
N THR A 124 -9.67 -2.05 -16.72
CA THR A 124 -9.41 -0.75 -16.06
C THR A 124 -9.08 -0.96 -14.59
N TRP A 125 -8.00 -0.37 -14.14
CA TRP A 125 -7.62 -0.36 -12.74
C TRP A 125 -8.59 0.48 -11.92
N GLN A 126 -8.93 0.01 -10.74
CA GLN A 126 -9.86 0.67 -9.83
C GLN A 126 -9.10 1.35 -8.69
N LYS A 127 -9.69 2.40 -8.12
CA LYS A 127 -9.18 2.99 -6.86
C LYS A 127 -9.43 2.03 -5.70
N LEU A 128 -8.61 2.08 -4.66
CA LEU A 128 -8.81 1.28 -3.44
C LEU A 128 -10.18 1.54 -2.81
N THR A 129 -10.64 2.80 -2.80
CA THR A 129 -11.98 3.16 -2.31
C THR A 129 -13.11 2.48 -3.09
N THR A 130 -12.96 2.35 -4.42
CA THR A 130 -13.91 1.61 -5.26
C THR A 130 -13.87 0.11 -4.95
N ALA A 131 -12.68 -0.47 -4.79
CA ALA A 131 -12.51 -1.88 -4.47
C ALA A 131 -13.06 -2.20 -3.06
N ALA A 132 -12.80 -1.35 -2.08
CA ALA A 132 -13.33 -1.46 -0.72
C ALA A 132 -14.88 -1.42 -0.72
N GLN A 133 -15.47 -0.47 -1.46
CA GLN A 133 -16.91 -0.39 -1.61
C GLN A 133 -17.51 -1.63 -2.29
N PHE A 134 -16.83 -2.17 -3.30
CA PHE A 134 -17.28 -3.35 -4.04
C PHE A 134 -17.40 -4.59 -3.14
N ILE A 135 -16.47 -4.76 -2.20
CA ILE A 135 -16.50 -5.88 -1.25
C ILE A 135 -17.30 -5.60 0.02
N GLY A 136 -17.92 -4.40 0.16
CA GLY A 136 -18.65 -3.99 1.34
C GLY A 136 -17.78 -3.79 2.57
N TYR A 137 -16.55 -3.30 2.39
CA TYR A 137 -15.61 -3.05 3.49
C TYR A 137 -15.95 -1.75 4.22
N ASP A 138 -16.15 -1.85 5.54
CA ASP A 138 -16.28 -0.70 6.42
C ASP A 138 -14.88 -0.22 6.86
N TRP A 139 -14.56 1.03 6.55
CA TRP A 139 -13.25 1.60 6.80
C TRP A 139 -12.91 1.65 8.29
N ILE A 140 -11.71 1.21 8.63
CA ILE A 140 -11.11 1.31 9.96
C ILE A 140 -10.02 2.38 9.92
N GLY A 141 -10.36 3.61 10.23
CA GLY A 141 -9.55 4.81 10.06
C GLY A 141 -9.93 5.61 8.81
N ASP A 142 -9.24 6.71 8.59
CA ASP A 142 -9.50 7.58 7.46
C ASP A 142 -8.82 7.05 6.19
N PRO A 143 -9.52 7.00 5.04
CA PRO A 143 -8.88 6.75 3.76
C PRO A 143 -7.75 7.76 3.50
N HIS A 144 -6.73 7.35 2.76
CA HIS A 144 -5.49 8.09 2.57
C HIS A 144 -4.67 8.28 3.87
N ARG A 145 -4.74 7.28 4.75
CA ARG A 145 -3.77 7.04 5.81
C ARG A 145 -3.23 5.63 5.63
N ALA A 146 -1.92 5.49 5.61
CA ALA A 146 -1.27 4.24 5.23
C ALA A 146 -1.81 3.01 5.99
N LEU A 147 -2.05 3.11 7.30
CA LEU A 147 -2.63 1.98 8.06
C LEU A 147 -4.06 1.64 7.65
N ALA A 148 -4.90 2.64 7.36
CA ALA A 148 -6.27 2.40 6.92
C ALA A 148 -6.31 1.76 5.54
N ASP A 149 -5.47 2.23 4.61
CA ASP A 149 -5.37 1.73 3.24
C ASP A 149 -4.74 0.31 3.21
N THR A 150 -3.76 0.03 4.07
CA THR A 150 -3.21 -1.31 4.27
C THR A 150 -4.27 -2.30 4.75
N ARG A 151 -5.13 -1.91 5.71
CA ARG A 151 -6.24 -2.74 6.19
C ARG A 151 -7.28 -3.03 5.12
N ALA A 152 -7.63 -2.02 4.31
CA ALA A 152 -8.55 -2.18 3.19
C ALA A 152 -7.96 -3.10 2.12
N THR A 153 -6.67 -2.96 1.81
CA THR A 153 -5.94 -3.83 0.88
C THR A 153 -5.94 -5.29 1.35
N ARG A 154 -5.70 -5.52 2.65
CA ARG A 154 -5.78 -6.86 3.25
C ARG A 154 -7.19 -7.45 3.14
N ALA A 155 -8.22 -6.68 3.46
CA ALA A 155 -9.60 -7.14 3.36
C ALA A 155 -9.95 -7.56 1.93
N LEU A 156 -9.59 -6.73 0.94
CA LEU A 156 -9.75 -7.04 -0.47
C LEU A 156 -9.01 -8.33 -0.87
N TRP A 157 -7.75 -8.46 -0.47
CA TRP A 157 -6.93 -9.63 -0.79
C TRP A 157 -7.53 -10.92 -0.25
N ILE A 158 -7.95 -10.94 1.01
CA ILE A 158 -8.59 -12.10 1.63
C ILE A 158 -9.91 -12.42 0.91
N TRP A 159 -10.69 -11.40 0.57
CA TRP A 159 -11.94 -11.59 -0.17
C TRP A 159 -11.68 -12.25 -1.54
N MET A 160 -10.71 -11.76 -2.32
CA MET A 160 -10.33 -12.36 -3.61
C MET A 160 -9.88 -13.83 -3.47
N LYS A 161 -9.10 -14.14 -2.44
CA LYS A 161 -8.65 -15.54 -2.20
C LYS A 161 -9.81 -16.48 -1.89
N ARG A 162 -10.83 -16.01 -1.16
CA ARG A 162 -12.04 -16.82 -0.87
C ARG A 162 -12.86 -17.09 -2.12
N MET A 163 -12.98 -16.11 -3.03
CA MET A 163 -13.70 -16.30 -4.29
C MET A 163 -13.05 -17.40 -5.14
N ASN A 164 -11.74 -17.34 -5.31
CA ASN A 164 -11.00 -18.33 -6.11
C ASN A 164 -11.08 -19.76 -5.57
N HIS A 165 -11.27 -19.95 -4.25
CA HIS A 165 -11.42 -21.30 -3.65
C HIS A 165 -12.84 -21.87 -3.82
N ASN A 166 -13.83 -21.03 -4.06
CA ASN A 166 -15.22 -21.48 -4.28
C ASN A 166 -15.50 -21.89 -5.74
N ASP A 167 -14.67 -21.49 -6.69
CA ASP A 167 -14.80 -21.85 -8.10
C ASP A 167 -14.18 -23.23 -8.42
N ASP A 168 -13.39 -23.81 -7.50
CA ASP A 168 -12.74 -25.12 -7.64
C ASP A 168 -13.57 -26.29 -7.03
N THR A 169 -14.80 -26.05 -6.55
CA THR A 169 -15.71 -27.08 -5.99
C THR A 169 -16.98 -27.22 -6.76
#